data_779a6765183f624f2f60ef0928da4f8d
#
_entry.id   779a6765183f624f2f60ef0928da4f8d
#
_cell.length_a   1.000
_cell.length_b   1.000
_cell.length_c   1.000
_cell.angle_alpha   90.00
_cell.angle_beta   90.00
_cell.angle_gamma   90.00
#
_symmetry.space_group_name_H-M   'P 1'
#
loop_
_entity.id
_entity.type
_entity.pdbx_description
1 polymer ?
#
loop_
_entity_poly.entity_id
_entity_poly.type
_entity_poly.pdbx_seq_one_letter_code
_entity_poly.pdbx_strand_id
1 'polypeptide(L)'
;MEYLSTMTTRVPDGTPGDEVDDVRAREAAHTRELAARGQVLRLWRPPLAPGEWRTLGLFAAPDAAELDRILASMPLRVWRSDEVTELTPHPNDPAPAASSPRQPGTAQTGTEFFVKFTQDVPAGTPAQDVEEAAAREAERASELADQGHLIRLWALPARNGVPSALGLWRADGEAEMQAILESLPLAKYQTTQVTQLTPHPSDPGAPGSRPPR
;
A
#
# COMPACT_ATOMS: atom_id res chain seq x y z
N MET A 1 -2.39 12.57 7.56
CA MET A 1 -1.29 12.06 6.70
C MET A 1 -1.48 10.56 6.53
N GLU A 2 -0.94 9.96 5.48
CA GLU A 2 -1.02 8.50 5.26
C GLU A 2 0.37 7.88 5.49
N TYR A 3 0.36 6.65 5.97
CA TYR A 3 1.58 5.90 6.30
C TYR A 3 1.42 4.44 5.88
N LEU A 4 2.46 3.89 5.27
CA LEU A 4 2.58 2.45 5.05
C LEU A 4 3.42 1.85 6.17
N SER A 5 2.87 0.89 6.91
CA SER A 5 3.60 0.11 7.90
C SER A 5 3.81 -1.31 7.40
N THR A 6 5.06 -1.76 7.38
CA THR A 6 5.42 -3.16 7.21
C THR A 6 5.54 -3.79 8.59
N MET A 7 4.56 -4.58 8.96
CA MET A 7 4.40 -5.20 10.27
C MET A 7 4.91 -6.64 10.23
N THR A 8 6.05 -6.92 10.86
CA THR A 8 6.63 -8.27 10.93
C THR A 8 6.42 -8.85 12.32
N THR A 9 5.67 -9.94 12.41
CA THR A 9 5.37 -10.63 13.67
C THR A 9 6.26 -11.86 13.85
N ARG A 10 6.84 -11.98 15.01
CA ARG A 10 7.65 -13.15 15.43
C ARG A 10 7.17 -13.61 16.80
N VAL A 11 6.42 -14.69 16.81
CA VAL A 11 5.98 -15.32 18.06
C VAL A 11 7.17 -16.07 18.66
N PRO A 12 7.49 -15.87 19.97
CA PRO A 12 8.57 -16.62 20.61
C PRO A 12 8.32 -18.14 20.60
N ASP A 13 9.38 -18.91 20.43
CA ASP A 13 9.30 -20.37 20.50
C ASP A 13 8.72 -20.84 21.85
N GLY A 14 7.82 -21.81 21.81
CA GLY A 14 7.17 -22.34 23.00
C GLY A 14 5.96 -21.54 23.50
N THR A 15 5.57 -20.45 22.83
CA THR A 15 4.31 -19.75 23.15
C THR A 15 3.12 -20.70 22.93
N PRO A 16 2.21 -20.87 23.92
CA PRO A 16 1.04 -21.72 23.77
C PRO A 16 0.14 -21.26 22.62
N GLY A 17 -0.43 -22.20 21.86
CA GLY A 17 -1.26 -21.88 20.68
C GLY A 17 -2.50 -21.09 21.04
N ASP A 18 -3.11 -21.37 22.18
CA ASP A 18 -4.27 -20.64 22.70
C ASP A 18 -3.93 -19.18 23.07
N GLU A 19 -2.76 -18.90 23.57
CA GLU A 19 -2.27 -17.54 23.79
C GLU A 19 -2.11 -16.78 22.47
N VAL A 20 -1.54 -17.43 21.44
CA VAL A 20 -1.40 -16.83 20.10
C VAL A 20 -2.77 -16.51 19.51
N ASP A 21 -3.72 -17.42 19.62
CA ASP A 21 -5.06 -17.24 19.09
C ASP A 21 -5.82 -16.15 19.85
N ASP A 22 -5.66 -16.04 21.18
CA ASP A 22 -6.26 -14.95 21.96
C ASP A 22 -5.70 -13.58 21.54
N VAL A 23 -4.37 -13.45 21.40
CA VAL A 23 -3.77 -12.18 20.94
C VAL A 23 -4.25 -11.82 19.53
N ARG A 24 -4.35 -12.81 18.62
CA ARG A 24 -4.89 -12.58 17.25
C ARG A 24 -6.35 -12.14 17.26
N ALA A 25 -7.18 -12.73 18.11
CA ALA A 25 -8.58 -12.36 18.24
C ALA A 25 -8.74 -10.92 18.74
N ARG A 26 -7.96 -10.52 19.75
CA ARG A 26 -7.92 -9.15 20.26
C ARG A 26 -7.39 -8.17 19.21
N GLU A 27 -6.36 -8.53 18.45
CA GLU A 27 -5.84 -7.74 17.35
C GLU A 27 -6.91 -7.48 16.29
N ALA A 28 -7.64 -8.52 15.88
CA ALA A 28 -8.72 -8.39 14.90
C ALA A 28 -9.88 -7.52 15.41
N ALA A 29 -10.21 -7.58 16.70
CA ALA A 29 -11.22 -6.72 17.31
C ALA A 29 -10.76 -5.26 17.34
N HIS A 30 -9.54 -5.01 17.81
CA HIS A 30 -8.99 -3.67 17.90
C HIS A 30 -8.77 -3.02 16.51
N THR A 31 -8.33 -3.81 15.52
CA THR A 31 -8.22 -3.37 14.13
C THR A 31 -9.56 -2.84 13.58
N ARG A 32 -10.66 -3.52 13.89
CA ARG A 32 -12.01 -3.04 13.50
C ARG A 32 -12.38 -1.70 14.13
N GLU A 33 -12.00 -1.50 15.40
CA GLU A 33 -12.22 -0.21 16.09
C GLU A 33 -11.39 0.91 15.46
N LEU A 34 -10.11 0.64 15.14
CA LEU A 34 -9.24 1.57 14.46
C LEU A 34 -9.76 1.92 13.05
N ALA A 35 -10.25 0.91 12.32
CA ALA A 35 -10.86 1.11 11.01
C ALA A 35 -12.15 1.94 11.07
N ALA A 36 -12.99 1.70 12.08
CA ALA A 36 -14.21 2.50 12.32
C ALA A 36 -13.89 3.98 12.60
N ARG A 37 -12.71 4.27 13.16
CA ARG A 37 -12.20 5.63 13.37
C ARG A 37 -11.44 6.19 12.15
N GLY A 38 -11.32 5.43 11.07
CA GLY A 38 -10.56 5.82 9.88
C GLY A 38 -9.04 5.84 10.07
N GLN A 39 -8.53 5.17 11.11
CA GLN A 39 -7.10 5.10 11.42
C GLN A 39 -6.41 3.93 10.71
N VAL A 40 -7.10 2.82 10.47
CA VAL A 40 -6.70 1.73 9.58
C VAL A 40 -7.50 1.85 8.29
N LEU A 41 -6.82 2.09 7.17
CA LEU A 41 -7.46 2.27 5.87
C LEU A 41 -7.52 0.96 5.09
N ARG A 42 -6.41 0.21 5.06
CA ARG A 42 -6.27 -1.06 4.35
C ARG A 42 -5.25 -1.97 5.04
N LEU A 43 -5.43 -3.27 4.85
CA LEU A 43 -4.49 -4.30 5.30
C LEU A 43 -4.30 -5.37 4.23
N TRP A 44 -3.05 -5.76 3.97
CA TRP A 44 -2.72 -6.81 3.00
C TRP A 44 -1.67 -7.77 3.53
N ARG A 45 -1.63 -8.94 2.94
CA ARG A 45 -0.54 -9.91 3.05
C ARG A 45 0.27 -9.89 1.76
N PRO A 46 1.57 -9.58 1.81
CA PRO A 46 2.47 -9.78 0.69
C PRO A 46 2.76 -11.28 0.50
N PRO A 47 3.40 -11.70 -0.60
CA PRO A 47 3.96 -13.04 -0.71
C PRO A 47 4.91 -13.32 0.46
N LEU A 48 4.75 -14.49 1.10
CA LEU A 48 5.49 -14.88 2.31
C LEU A 48 6.16 -16.23 2.11
N ALA A 49 7.38 -16.39 2.61
CA ALA A 49 7.99 -17.70 2.77
C ALA A 49 7.31 -18.48 3.93
N PRO A 50 7.39 -19.82 3.93
CA PRO A 50 6.89 -20.61 5.04
C PRO A 50 7.47 -20.15 6.39
N GLY A 51 6.60 -19.96 7.38
CA GLY A 51 6.96 -19.49 8.72
C GLY A 51 7.10 -17.96 8.86
N GLU A 52 6.98 -17.20 7.76
CA GLU A 52 6.93 -15.75 7.85
C GLU A 52 5.51 -15.26 8.20
N TRP A 53 5.46 -14.20 9.01
CA TRP A 53 4.22 -13.50 9.31
C TRP A 53 4.44 -12.00 9.13
N ARG A 54 3.97 -11.49 8.00
CA ARG A 54 4.09 -10.08 7.63
C ARG A 54 2.75 -9.55 7.14
N THR A 55 2.44 -8.33 7.55
CA THR A 55 1.25 -7.60 7.11
C THR A 55 1.69 -6.22 6.65
N LEU A 56 1.13 -5.75 5.54
CA LEU A 56 1.25 -4.37 5.07
C LEU A 56 -0.01 -3.62 5.48
N GLY A 57 0.15 -2.52 6.20
CA GLY A 57 -0.97 -1.70 6.67
C GLY A 57 -0.87 -0.28 6.14
N LEU A 58 -1.95 0.22 5.54
CA LEU A 58 -2.12 1.64 5.23
C LEU A 58 -2.90 2.29 6.37
N PHE A 59 -2.27 3.26 7.00
CA PHE A 59 -2.80 3.98 8.16
C PHE A 59 -3.00 5.46 7.84
N ALA A 60 -3.97 6.08 8.54
CA ALA A 60 -4.12 7.53 8.58
C ALA A 60 -3.92 8.03 10.01
N ALA A 61 -3.05 9.02 10.17
CA ALA A 61 -2.81 9.71 11.42
C ALA A 61 -2.48 11.19 11.16
N PRO A 62 -2.73 12.10 12.12
CA PRO A 62 -2.34 13.51 12.00
C PRO A 62 -0.82 13.68 11.84
N ASP A 63 -0.05 12.89 12.56
CA ASP A 63 1.40 12.90 12.58
C ASP A 63 1.99 11.54 12.96
N ALA A 64 3.32 11.41 12.91
CA ALA A 64 4.04 10.18 13.24
C ALA A 64 3.87 9.76 14.72
N ALA A 65 3.76 10.72 15.63
CA ALA A 65 3.59 10.42 17.07
C ALA A 65 2.22 9.79 17.36
N GLU A 66 1.16 10.23 16.66
CA GLU A 66 -0.15 9.58 16.75
C GLU A 66 -0.12 8.20 16.11
N LEU A 67 0.56 8.03 14.96
CA LEU A 67 0.74 6.72 14.36
C LEU A 67 1.44 5.75 15.33
N ASP A 68 2.52 6.17 15.97
CA ASP A 68 3.23 5.35 16.95
C ASP A 68 2.30 4.90 18.10
N ARG A 69 1.41 5.80 18.57
CA ARG A 69 0.40 5.46 19.58
C ARG A 69 -0.62 4.44 19.07
N ILE A 70 -1.07 4.59 17.83
CA ILE A 70 -1.96 3.63 17.17
C ILE A 70 -1.29 2.24 17.11
N LEU A 71 -0.08 2.17 16.55
CA LEU A 71 0.66 0.92 16.40
C LEU A 71 1.00 0.27 17.75
N ALA A 72 1.34 1.08 18.78
CA ALA A 72 1.61 0.60 20.13
C ALA A 72 0.36 0.07 20.84
N SER A 73 -0.84 0.55 20.48
CA SER A 73 -2.11 0.07 21.07
C SER A 73 -2.56 -1.30 20.55
N MET A 74 -1.99 -1.76 19.44
CA MET A 74 -2.37 -3.01 18.79
C MET A 74 -1.81 -4.24 19.55
N PRO A 75 -2.63 -5.24 19.92
CA PRO A 75 -2.22 -6.37 20.74
C PRO A 75 -1.03 -7.19 20.24
N LEU A 76 -0.87 -7.37 18.92
CA LEU A 76 0.28 -8.07 18.34
C LEU A 76 1.60 -7.32 18.51
N ARG A 77 1.60 -6.08 19.00
CA ARG A 77 2.80 -5.26 19.22
C ARG A 77 3.82 -5.98 20.14
N VAL A 78 3.38 -6.84 21.02
CA VAL A 78 4.24 -7.63 21.92
C VAL A 78 5.21 -8.55 21.16
N TRP A 79 4.87 -8.97 19.94
CA TRP A 79 5.64 -9.85 19.07
C TRP A 79 6.02 -9.22 17.72
N ARG A 80 5.70 -7.94 17.52
CA ARG A 80 5.77 -7.30 16.22
C ARG A 80 6.79 -6.16 16.18
N SER A 81 7.52 -6.08 15.09
CA SER A 81 8.29 -4.91 14.69
C SER A 81 7.61 -4.24 13.51
N ASP A 82 7.64 -2.91 13.49
CA ASP A 82 7.02 -2.07 12.47
C ASP A 82 8.08 -1.23 11.76
N GLU A 83 8.09 -1.27 10.43
CA GLU A 83 8.83 -0.35 9.58
C GLU A 83 7.83 0.59 8.93
N VAL A 84 7.92 1.88 9.26
CA VAL A 84 6.98 2.90 8.81
C VAL A 84 7.57 3.74 7.69
N THR A 85 6.78 3.98 6.66
CA THR A 85 7.08 4.92 5.58
C THR A 85 5.95 5.94 5.49
N GLU A 86 6.31 7.23 5.61
CA GLU A 86 5.37 8.32 5.36
C GLU A 86 5.06 8.41 3.87
N LEU A 87 3.78 8.61 3.55
CA LEU A 87 3.28 8.67 2.19
C LEU A 87 2.78 10.09 1.88
N THR A 88 3.39 10.73 0.89
CA THR A 88 2.94 12.01 0.36
C THR A 88 2.15 11.75 -0.93
N PRO A 89 0.93 12.29 -1.12
CA PRO A 89 0.23 12.16 -2.37
C PRO A 89 1.09 12.62 -3.54
N HIS A 90 1.20 11.79 -4.58
CA HIS A 90 1.89 12.15 -5.81
C HIS A 90 1.04 13.13 -6.63
N PRO A 91 1.60 14.05 -7.44
CA PRO A 91 0.81 14.93 -8.31
C PRO A 91 -0.19 14.20 -9.22
N ASN A 92 0.12 12.99 -9.64
CA ASN A 92 -0.73 12.13 -10.47
C ASN A 92 -1.58 11.15 -9.63
N ASP A 93 -1.71 11.33 -8.30
CA ASP A 93 -2.57 10.48 -7.47
C ASP A 93 -4.05 10.72 -7.84
N PRO A 94 -4.81 9.66 -8.22
CA PRO A 94 -6.21 9.81 -8.61
C PRO A 94 -7.14 10.13 -7.44
N ALA A 95 -6.71 9.89 -6.19
CA ALA A 95 -7.50 10.19 -5.02
C ALA A 95 -7.06 11.55 -4.44
N PRO A 96 -7.97 12.53 -4.28
CA PRO A 96 -7.63 13.78 -3.60
C PRO A 96 -7.20 13.49 -2.16
N ALA A 97 -6.19 14.23 -1.67
CA ALA A 97 -5.77 14.22 -0.27
C ALA A 97 -7.02 14.42 0.63
N ALA A 98 -7.26 13.53 1.59
CA ALA A 98 -8.42 13.49 2.49
C ALA A 98 -9.71 12.86 1.96
N SER A 99 -9.72 12.22 0.82
CA SER A 99 -10.85 11.38 0.44
C SER A 99 -10.67 10.01 1.08
N SER A 100 -11.61 9.63 1.93
CA SER A 100 -11.85 8.21 2.27
C SER A 100 -11.76 7.37 1.01
N PRO A 101 -11.25 6.14 1.06
CA PRO A 101 -11.16 5.29 -0.10
C PRO A 101 -12.46 5.40 -0.87
N ARG A 102 -12.38 5.77 -2.15
CA ARG A 102 -13.54 5.90 -3.03
C ARG A 102 -14.40 4.68 -2.78
N GLN A 103 -15.62 4.89 -2.31
CA GLN A 103 -16.53 3.76 -2.04
C GLN A 103 -16.57 2.92 -3.30
N PRO A 104 -16.38 1.61 -3.21
CA PRO A 104 -16.47 0.74 -4.36
C PRO A 104 -17.89 0.80 -4.90
N GLY A 105 -18.11 1.65 -5.88
CA GLY A 105 -19.20 1.49 -6.81
C GLY A 105 -18.83 0.32 -7.69
N THR A 106 -19.54 -0.81 -7.55
CA THR A 106 -19.29 -2.10 -8.16
C THR A 106 -18.00 -2.78 -7.66
N ALA A 107 -18.11 -3.99 -7.12
CA ALA A 107 -16.97 -4.80 -6.74
C ALA A 107 -16.06 -4.97 -7.97
N GLN A 108 -15.00 -4.15 -8.04
CA GLN A 108 -14.01 -4.31 -9.09
C GLN A 108 -13.25 -5.59 -8.76
N THR A 109 -13.47 -6.63 -9.55
CA THR A 109 -12.71 -7.87 -9.54
C THR A 109 -11.27 -7.57 -9.96
N GLY A 110 -10.32 -8.34 -9.47
CA GLY A 110 -8.92 -8.21 -9.81
C GLY A 110 -8.01 -8.31 -8.58
N THR A 111 -6.75 -8.54 -8.85
CA THR A 111 -5.68 -8.61 -7.85
C THR A 111 -5.07 -7.23 -7.62
N GLU A 112 -4.81 -6.88 -6.38
CA GLU A 112 -4.12 -5.65 -6.03
C GLU A 112 -2.60 -5.87 -6.00
N PHE A 113 -1.87 -4.83 -6.41
CA PHE A 113 -0.41 -4.82 -6.45
C PHE A 113 0.12 -3.52 -5.85
N PHE A 114 1.17 -3.60 -5.04
CA PHE A 114 2.05 -2.47 -4.85
C PHE A 114 3.14 -2.48 -5.91
N VAL A 115 3.33 -1.34 -6.56
CA VAL A 115 4.44 -1.12 -7.48
C VAL A 115 5.27 0.05 -6.97
N LYS A 116 6.51 -0.25 -6.61
CA LYS A 116 7.49 0.78 -6.28
C LYS A 116 8.25 1.15 -7.54
N PHE A 117 8.24 2.43 -7.86
CA PHE A 117 9.00 3.04 -8.94
C PHE A 117 10.23 3.73 -8.36
N THR A 118 11.38 3.54 -8.95
CA THR A 118 12.62 4.23 -8.59
C THR A 118 13.19 4.84 -9.86
N GLN A 119 13.44 6.14 -9.85
CA GLN A 119 13.98 6.84 -11.00
C GLN A 119 15.39 6.31 -11.34
N ASP A 120 15.61 6.02 -12.61
CA ASP A 120 16.87 5.53 -13.17
C ASP A 120 17.04 6.09 -14.58
N VAL A 121 17.43 7.37 -14.65
CA VAL A 121 17.63 8.06 -15.92
C VAL A 121 19.05 7.85 -16.40
N PRO A 122 19.27 7.24 -17.59
CA PRO A 122 20.61 7.03 -18.13
C PRO A 122 21.39 8.34 -18.27
N ALA A 123 22.69 8.28 -17.99
CA ALA A 123 23.57 9.44 -18.13
C ALA A 123 23.56 9.97 -19.57
N GLY A 124 23.45 11.27 -19.72
CA GLY A 124 23.37 11.94 -21.03
C GLY A 124 21.99 12.02 -21.66
N THR A 125 20.94 11.52 -20.98
CA THR A 125 19.57 11.73 -21.43
C THR A 125 19.22 13.22 -21.38
N PRO A 126 18.71 13.82 -22.49
CA PRO A 126 18.26 15.22 -22.47
C PRO A 126 17.12 15.41 -21.43
N ALA A 127 17.18 16.48 -20.66
CA ALA A 127 16.14 16.79 -19.65
C ALA A 127 14.76 16.92 -20.31
N GLN A 128 14.70 17.50 -21.52
CA GLN A 128 13.45 17.66 -22.27
C GLN A 128 12.77 16.32 -22.58
N ASP A 129 13.53 15.27 -22.89
CA ASP A 129 12.96 13.95 -23.20
C ASP A 129 12.29 13.34 -21.96
N VAL A 130 12.88 13.58 -20.77
CA VAL A 130 12.32 13.13 -19.48
C VAL A 130 11.07 13.93 -19.13
N GLU A 131 11.09 15.26 -19.33
CA GLU A 131 9.95 16.14 -19.08
C GLU A 131 8.76 15.81 -20.01
N GLU A 132 9.01 15.56 -21.29
CA GLU A 132 7.98 15.12 -22.22
C GLU A 132 7.40 13.75 -21.87
N ALA A 133 8.25 12.82 -21.40
CA ALA A 133 7.77 11.54 -20.92
C ALA A 133 6.93 11.70 -19.64
N ALA A 134 7.32 12.57 -18.71
CA ALA A 134 6.57 12.84 -17.50
C ALA A 134 5.20 13.48 -17.77
N ALA A 135 5.10 14.37 -18.76
CA ALA A 135 3.81 14.94 -19.17
C ALA A 135 2.85 13.88 -19.70
N ARG A 136 3.34 12.99 -20.58
CA ARG A 136 2.55 11.86 -21.09
C ARG A 136 2.21 10.84 -20.01
N GLU A 137 3.10 10.66 -19.02
CA GLU A 137 2.86 9.80 -17.86
C GLU A 137 1.64 10.29 -17.05
N ALA A 138 1.51 11.61 -16.87
CA ALA A 138 0.37 12.17 -16.14
C ALA A 138 -0.97 11.89 -16.87
N GLU A 139 -0.99 12.01 -18.18
CA GLU A 139 -2.16 11.67 -19.00
C GLU A 139 -2.49 10.18 -18.90
N ARG A 140 -1.45 9.32 -19.05
CA ARG A 140 -1.63 7.86 -18.97
C ARG A 140 -2.07 7.39 -17.57
N ALA A 141 -1.54 7.99 -16.50
CA ALA A 141 -1.97 7.72 -15.15
C ALA A 141 -3.45 8.05 -14.92
N SER A 142 -3.92 9.17 -15.47
CA SER A 142 -5.34 9.53 -15.42
C SER A 142 -6.23 8.52 -16.15
N GLU A 143 -5.85 8.09 -17.35
CA GLU A 143 -6.58 7.06 -18.11
C GLU A 143 -6.67 5.73 -17.31
N LEU A 144 -5.55 5.29 -16.75
CA LEU A 144 -5.49 4.05 -15.96
C LEU A 144 -6.30 4.16 -14.67
N ALA A 145 -6.38 5.34 -14.08
CA ALA A 145 -7.25 5.58 -12.93
C ALA A 145 -8.74 5.53 -13.32
N ASP A 146 -9.12 6.10 -14.44
CA ASP A 146 -10.50 6.05 -14.95
C ASP A 146 -10.92 4.63 -15.32
N GLN A 147 -9.99 3.80 -15.80
CA GLN A 147 -10.17 2.37 -16.05
C GLN A 147 -10.20 1.54 -14.75
N GLY A 148 -9.81 2.11 -13.61
CA GLY A 148 -9.77 1.46 -12.31
C GLY A 148 -8.51 0.64 -12.04
N HIS A 149 -7.48 0.77 -12.89
CA HIS A 149 -6.20 0.12 -12.71
C HIS A 149 -5.32 0.85 -11.70
N LEU A 150 -5.20 2.18 -11.76
CA LEU A 150 -4.48 2.97 -10.76
C LEU A 150 -5.45 3.39 -9.65
N ILE A 151 -5.21 2.90 -8.42
CA ILE A 151 -6.06 3.18 -7.25
C ILE A 151 -5.50 4.36 -6.45
N ARG A 152 -4.19 4.35 -6.19
CA ARG A 152 -3.46 5.38 -5.44
C ARG A 152 -2.02 5.50 -5.96
N LEU A 153 -1.47 6.68 -5.82
CA LEU A 153 -0.06 6.94 -6.09
C LEU A 153 0.52 7.90 -5.05
N TRP A 154 1.65 7.53 -4.46
CA TRP A 154 2.34 8.34 -3.46
C TRP A 154 3.80 8.57 -3.86
N ALA A 155 4.31 9.76 -3.58
CA ALA A 155 5.73 10.01 -3.53
C ALA A 155 6.30 9.45 -2.23
N LEU A 156 7.45 8.79 -2.31
CA LEU A 156 8.18 8.28 -1.16
C LEU A 156 9.31 9.23 -0.77
N PRO A 157 9.73 9.23 0.51
CA PRO A 157 10.93 9.94 0.90
C PRO A 157 12.14 9.54 0.04
N ALA A 158 12.83 10.52 -0.52
CA ALA A 158 13.99 10.27 -1.36
C ALA A 158 15.08 9.53 -0.58
N ARG A 159 15.61 8.46 -1.14
CA ARG A 159 16.76 7.73 -0.59
C ARG A 159 17.99 8.06 -1.44
N ASN A 160 19.06 8.55 -0.80
CA ASN A 160 20.29 9.00 -1.48
C ASN A 160 20.03 10.00 -2.63
N GLY A 161 19.02 10.86 -2.48
CA GLY A 161 18.66 11.85 -3.49
C GLY A 161 17.90 11.28 -4.70
N VAL A 162 17.60 9.97 -4.74
CA VAL A 162 16.86 9.35 -5.84
C VAL A 162 15.36 9.40 -5.56
N PRO A 163 14.56 10.06 -6.41
CA PRO A 163 13.11 10.07 -6.29
C PRO A 163 12.53 8.66 -6.46
N SER A 164 11.49 8.36 -5.69
CA SER A 164 10.74 7.13 -5.83
C SER A 164 9.26 7.35 -5.52
N ALA A 165 8.41 6.49 -6.08
CA ALA A 165 6.98 6.51 -5.87
C ALA A 165 6.47 5.10 -5.54
N LEU A 166 5.32 5.03 -4.88
CA LEU A 166 4.60 3.79 -4.61
C LEU A 166 3.18 3.92 -5.19
N GLY A 167 2.82 3.02 -6.09
CA GLY A 167 1.47 2.91 -6.60
C GLY A 167 0.73 1.72 -6.01
N LEU A 168 -0.55 1.88 -5.69
CA LEU A 168 -1.50 0.80 -5.47
C LEU A 168 -2.29 0.61 -6.77
N TRP A 169 -2.17 -0.56 -7.34
CA TRP A 169 -2.72 -0.92 -8.64
C TRP A 169 -3.67 -2.09 -8.55
N ARG A 170 -4.51 -2.27 -9.58
CA ARG A 170 -5.36 -3.43 -9.76
C ARG A 170 -5.27 -3.94 -11.18
N ALA A 171 -5.13 -5.27 -11.32
CA ALA A 171 -5.12 -5.98 -12.61
C ALA A 171 -5.71 -7.39 -12.43
N ASP A 172 -6.10 -8.04 -13.50
CA ASP A 172 -6.62 -9.42 -13.44
C ASP A 172 -5.52 -10.44 -13.08
N GLY A 173 -4.25 -10.04 -13.21
CA GLY A 173 -3.10 -10.85 -12.84
C GLY A 173 -1.77 -10.20 -13.20
N GLU A 174 -0.67 -10.93 -12.96
CA GLU A 174 0.69 -10.42 -13.20
C GLU A 174 0.94 -10.04 -14.67
N ALA A 175 0.38 -10.80 -15.62
CA ALA A 175 0.59 -10.52 -17.05
C ALA A 175 -0.03 -9.16 -17.47
N GLU A 176 -1.24 -8.88 -17.01
CA GLU A 176 -1.87 -7.58 -17.26
C GLU A 176 -1.14 -6.46 -16.52
N MET A 177 -0.73 -6.69 -15.26
CA MET A 177 0.05 -5.72 -14.51
C MET A 177 1.35 -5.36 -15.24
N GLN A 178 2.05 -6.35 -15.78
CA GLN A 178 3.25 -6.13 -16.57
C GLN A 178 2.96 -5.30 -17.85
N ALA A 179 1.89 -5.64 -18.57
CA ALA A 179 1.47 -4.88 -19.77
C ALA A 179 1.12 -3.41 -19.44
N ILE A 180 0.46 -3.18 -18.29
CA ILE A 180 0.18 -1.82 -17.81
C ILE A 180 1.49 -1.07 -17.57
N LEU A 181 2.45 -1.67 -16.85
CA LEU A 181 3.74 -1.04 -16.53
C LEU A 181 4.57 -0.73 -17.79
N GLU A 182 4.55 -1.61 -18.78
CA GLU A 182 5.22 -1.41 -20.06
C GLU A 182 4.58 -0.29 -20.90
N SER A 183 3.28 -0.01 -20.68
CA SER A 183 2.57 1.08 -21.35
C SER A 183 2.89 2.48 -20.79
N LEU A 184 3.60 2.55 -19.65
CA LEU A 184 3.93 3.82 -19.01
C LEU A 184 5.05 4.55 -19.74
N PRO A 185 4.88 5.83 -20.12
CA PRO A 185 5.91 6.61 -20.82
C PRO A 185 7.24 6.74 -20.10
N LEU A 186 7.24 6.70 -18.75
CA LEU A 186 8.46 6.74 -17.93
C LEU A 186 9.11 5.37 -17.73
N ALA A 187 8.55 4.26 -18.24
CA ALA A 187 9.07 2.90 -18.01
C ALA A 187 10.56 2.75 -18.34
N LYS A 188 11.06 3.46 -19.36
CA LYS A 188 12.49 3.44 -19.77
C LYS A 188 13.42 4.27 -18.88
N TYR A 189 12.88 5.05 -17.95
CA TYR A 189 13.60 5.96 -17.04
C TYR A 189 13.43 5.59 -15.58
N GLN A 190 12.91 4.40 -15.29
CA GLN A 190 12.67 3.93 -13.93
C GLN A 190 12.80 2.41 -13.83
N THR A 191 13.16 1.94 -12.66
CA THR A 191 13.06 0.53 -12.30
C THR A 191 11.80 0.32 -11.47
N THR A 192 11.17 -0.87 -11.61
CA THR A 192 9.94 -1.22 -10.89
C THR A 192 10.16 -2.44 -10.01
N GLN A 193 9.54 -2.42 -8.83
CA GLN A 193 9.41 -3.58 -7.96
C GLN A 193 7.93 -3.83 -7.73
N VAL A 194 7.43 -4.96 -8.24
CA VAL A 194 6.02 -5.37 -8.13
C VAL A 194 5.85 -6.32 -6.96
N THR A 195 4.83 -6.07 -6.14
CA THR A 195 4.44 -6.94 -5.03
C THR A 195 2.95 -7.23 -5.15
N GLN A 196 2.60 -8.48 -5.43
CA GLN A 196 1.20 -8.92 -5.41
C GLN A 196 0.66 -8.89 -3.98
N LEU A 197 -0.59 -8.47 -3.83
CA LEU A 197 -1.23 -8.30 -2.53
C LEU A 197 -2.42 -9.25 -2.39
N THR A 198 -2.51 -9.88 -1.22
CA THR A 198 -3.72 -10.60 -0.82
C THR A 198 -4.40 -9.81 0.30
N PRO A 199 -5.70 -9.53 0.24
CA PRO A 199 -6.40 -8.85 1.33
C PRO A 199 -6.22 -9.61 2.65
N HIS A 200 -5.90 -8.88 3.73
CA HIS A 200 -5.84 -9.47 5.07
C HIS A 200 -7.26 -9.80 5.55
N PRO A 201 -7.49 -10.87 6.35
CA PRO A 201 -8.82 -11.17 6.89
C PRO A 201 -9.49 -10.03 7.68
N SER A 202 -8.70 -9.14 8.25
CA SER A 202 -9.16 -7.93 8.96
C SER A 202 -9.07 -6.66 8.11
N ASP A 203 -8.88 -6.78 6.77
CA ASP A 203 -8.84 -5.61 5.89
C ASP A 203 -10.21 -4.92 5.85
N PRO A 204 -10.35 -3.64 6.25
CA PRO A 204 -11.61 -2.92 6.17
C PRO A 204 -12.11 -2.72 4.73
N GLY A 205 -11.22 -2.79 3.73
CA GLY A 205 -11.57 -2.70 2.32
C GLY A 205 -11.91 -4.03 1.65
N ALA A 206 -11.83 -5.16 2.36
CA ALA A 206 -12.17 -6.46 1.79
C ALA A 206 -13.68 -6.58 1.53
N PRO A 207 -14.11 -7.26 0.44
CA PRO A 207 -15.51 -7.53 0.19
C PRO A 207 -16.14 -8.28 1.38
N GLY A 208 -17.19 -7.73 1.98
CA GLY A 208 -17.90 -8.33 3.12
C GLY A 208 -17.47 -7.82 4.51
N SER A 209 -16.49 -6.93 4.61
CA SER A 209 -16.01 -6.37 5.90
C SER A 209 -16.92 -5.30 6.50
N ARG A 210 -18.07 -5.01 5.90
CA ARG A 210 -18.99 -3.96 6.39
C ARG A 210 -19.57 -4.38 7.75
N PRO A 211 -19.42 -3.60 8.85
CA PRO A 211 -20.10 -3.89 10.10
C PRO A 211 -21.62 -3.89 9.86
N PRO A 212 -22.40 -4.74 10.55
CA PRO A 212 -23.84 -4.63 10.56
C PRO A 212 -24.24 -3.23 11.06
N ARG A 213 -25.23 -2.63 10.38
CA ARG A 213 -25.81 -1.33 10.74
C ARG A 213 -26.48 -1.40 12.10
#